data_cf98a0df8b56e7708de8f37877a543f4
#
_entry.id   cf98a0df8b56e7708de8f37877a543f4
#
_cell.length_a   1.000
_cell.length_b   1.000
_cell.length_c   1.000
_cell.angle_alpha   90.00
_cell.angle_beta   90.00
_cell.angle_gamma   90.00
#
_symmetry.space_group_name_H-M   'P 1'
#
loop_
_entity.id
_entity.type
_entity.pdbx_description
1 polymer ?
#
loop_
_entity_poly.entity_id
_entity_poly.type
_entity_poly.pdbx_seq_one_letter_code
_entity_poly.pdbx_strand_id
1 'polypeptide(L)'
;MIAAVLGRNGRVLLLILAAILIQGPVLDRVQVARAHPDLFLLLPVIAGLVAGPGEGAWVGFISGLAADVPLPTAFGLSALVFTLTGFAVGSIVQTLIEGPWWVVPLTGAVGTAIGELLYIAVATVTDQSLVVREPKAVAYVVGVAGMANAILAMPVAFAMRWAVEDKSTSPGMA
;
A
#
# COMPACT_ATOMS: atom_id res chain seq x y z
N MET A 1 2.48 -14.58 -21.53
CA MET A 1 2.65 -13.78 -22.76
C MET A 1 2.44 -12.29 -22.52
N ILE A 2 1.36 -11.85 -21.88
CA ILE A 2 1.08 -10.40 -21.61
C ILE A 2 2.21 -9.75 -20.75
N ALA A 3 2.72 -10.43 -19.74
CA ALA A 3 3.76 -9.92 -18.84
C ALA A 3 5.13 -9.68 -19.50
N ALA A 4 5.39 -10.27 -20.65
CA ALA A 4 6.64 -10.08 -21.39
C ALA A 4 6.64 -8.82 -22.29
N VAL A 5 5.46 -8.27 -22.54
CA VAL A 5 5.23 -7.08 -23.38
C VAL A 5 5.14 -5.81 -22.52
N LEU A 6 4.72 -5.96 -21.26
CA LEU A 6 4.60 -4.85 -20.32
C LEU A 6 5.93 -4.56 -19.64
N GLY A 7 6.45 -3.35 -19.80
CA GLY A 7 7.56 -2.84 -18.99
C GLY A 7 7.20 -2.78 -17.49
N ARG A 8 8.19 -2.49 -16.63
CA ARG A 8 8.00 -2.39 -15.17
C ARG A 8 6.76 -1.60 -14.77
N ASN A 9 6.61 -0.40 -15.28
CA ASN A 9 5.47 0.47 -14.96
C ASN A 9 4.12 -0.14 -15.38
N GLY A 10 4.07 -0.85 -16.51
CA GLY A 10 2.85 -1.53 -16.95
C GLY A 10 2.45 -2.70 -16.03
N ARG A 11 3.41 -3.43 -15.47
CA ARG A 11 3.16 -4.49 -14.48
C ARG A 11 2.66 -3.93 -13.15
N VAL A 12 3.24 -2.81 -12.69
CA VAL A 12 2.77 -2.10 -11.49
C VAL A 12 1.35 -1.57 -11.69
N LEU A 13 1.05 -0.94 -12.82
CA LEU A 13 -0.31 -0.49 -13.13
C LEU A 13 -1.31 -1.65 -13.18
N LEU A 14 -0.90 -2.82 -13.66
CA LEU A 14 -1.73 -4.02 -13.65
C LEU A 14 -2.03 -4.50 -12.21
N LEU A 15 -1.07 -4.40 -11.30
CA LEU A 15 -1.32 -4.69 -9.87
C LEU A 15 -2.29 -3.70 -9.24
N ILE A 16 -2.17 -2.42 -9.55
CA ILE A 16 -3.11 -1.40 -9.06
C ILE A 16 -4.52 -1.66 -9.62
N LEU A 17 -4.63 -2.00 -10.91
CA LEU A 17 -5.90 -2.38 -11.52
C LEU A 17 -6.51 -3.62 -10.87
N ALA A 18 -5.70 -4.64 -10.59
CA ALA A 18 -6.13 -5.81 -9.85
C ALA A 18 -6.63 -5.46 -8.45
N ALA A 19 -5.95 -4.55 -7.75
CA ALA A 19 -6.39 -4.06 -6.45
C ALA A 19 -7.75 -3.34 -6.55
N ILE A 20 -7.99 -2.49 -7.56
CA ILE A 20 -9.29 -1.85 -7.80
C ILE A 20 -10.40 -2.90 -7.95
N LEU A 21 -10.14 -3.96 -8.73
CA LEU A 21 -11.12 -5.01 -8.98
C LEU A 21 -11.40 -5.89 -7.76
N ILE A 22 -10.44 -6.02 -6.85
CA ILE A 22 -10.54 -6.88 -5.67
C ILE A 22 -11.08 -6.09 -4.46
N GLN A 23 -10.66 -4.84 -4.28
CA GLN A 23 -10.97 -4.03 -3.10
C GLN A 23 -12.48 -3.96 -2.84
N GLY A 24 -13.28 -3.41 -3.76
CA GLY A 24 -14.71 -3.22 -3.59
C GLY A 24 -15.49 -4.54 -3.51
N PRO A 25 -15.45 -5.42 -4.53
CA PRO A 25 -16.31 -6.61 -4.55
C PRO A 25 -15.98 -7.67 -3.51
N VAL A 26 -14.72 -7.78 -3.09
CA VAL A 26 -14.22 -8.86 -2.24
C VAL A 26 -13.87 -8.36 -0.85
N LEU A 27 -12.96 -7.38 -0.74
CA LEU A 27 -12.41 -6.98 0.55
C LEU A 27 -13.37 -6.12 1.37
N ASP A 28 -14.19 -5.28 0.74
CA ASP A 28 -15.20 -4.49 1.46
C ASP A 28 -16.32 -5.36 2.05
N ARG A 29 -16.48 -6.60 1.55
CA ARG A 29 -17.41 -7.59 2.13
C ARG A 29 -16.79 -8.36 3.30
N VAL A 30 -15.47 -8.43 3.37
CA VAL A 30 -14.75 -9.08 4.47
C VAL A 30 -14.53 -8.06 5.59
N GLN A 31 -15.63 -7.64 6.22
CA GLN A 31 -15.55 -6.78 7.39
C GLN A 31 -15.22 -7.63 8.62
N VAL A 32 -13.98 -7.58 9.06
CA VAL A 32 -13.59 -8.10 10.37
C VAL A 32 -13.75 -6.95 11.36
N ALA A 33 -14.81 -7.01 12.17
CA ALA A 33 -15.04 -6.06 13.26
C ALA A 33 -15.07 -4.57 12.84
N ARG A 34 -15.69 -4.25 11.69
CA ARG A 34 -15.84 -2.92 11.07
C ARG A 34 -14.54 -2.34 10.46
N ALA A 35 -13.49 -3.13 10.35
CA ALA A 35 -12.30 -2.79 9.60
C ALA A 35 -12.15 -3.76 8.42
N HIS A 36 -11.60 -3.30 7.33
CA HIS A 36 -11.31 -4.09 6.13
C HIS A 36 -9.84 -3.91 5.73
N PRO A 37 -9.24 -4.91 5.08
CA PRO A 37 -7.91 -4.75 4.50
C PRO A 37 -7.92 -3.63 3.46
N ASP A 38 -6.88 -2.80 3.45
CA ASP A 38 -6.69 -1.76 2.44
C ASP A 38 -5.51 -2.10 1.54
N LEU A 39 -5.82 -2.66 0.36
CA LEU A 39 -4.81 -2.95 -0.65
C LEU A 39 -4.19 -1.70 -1.25
N PHE A 40 -4.96 -0.61 -1.38
CA PHE A 40 -4.44 0.63 -1.96
C PHE A 40 -3.33 1.23 -1.10
N LEU A 41 -3.46 1.14 0.22
CA LEU A 41 -2.42 1.56 1.16
C LEU A 41 -1.30 0.50 1.29
N LEU A 42 -1.63 -0.79 1.20
CA LEU A 42 -0.64 -1.86 1.29
C LEU A 42 0.33 -1.86 0.10
N LEU A 43 -0.14 -1.56 -1.11
CA LEU A 43 0.69 -1.53 -2.32
C LEU A 43 1.91 -0.59 -2.20
N PRO A 44 1.77 0.70 -1.84
CA PRO A 44 2.91 1.60 -1.68
C PRO A 44 3.84 1.21 -0.53
N VAL A 45 3.29 0.68 0.57
CA VAL A 45 4.09 0.17 1.69
C VAL A 45 5.02 -0.95 1.21
N ILE A 46 4.47 -1.92 0.47
CA ILE A 46 5.26 -3.04 -0.06
C ILE A 46 6.17 -2.59 -1.22
N ALA A 47 5.74 -1.66 -2.08
CA ALA A 47 6.60 -1.11 -3.12
C ALA A 47 7.82 -0.38 -2.51
N GLY A 48 7.61 0.41 -1.45
CA GLY A 48 8.68 1.04 -0.69
C GLY A 48 9.65 0.02 -0.09
N LEU A 49 9.12 -1.05 0.51
CA LEU A 49 9.93 -2.15 1.07
C LEU A 49 10.78 -2.85 0.00
N VAL A 50 10.19 -3.16 -1.17
CA VAL A 50 10.81 -4.02 -2.19
C VAL A 50 11.71 -3.26 -3.15
N ALA A 51 11.32 -2.04 -3.51
CA ALA A 51 11.96 -1.27 -4.59
C ALA A 51 12.43 0.13 -4.17
N GLY A 52 12.29 0.47 -2.89
CA GLY A 52 12.78 1.72 -2.31
C GLY A 52 11.81 2.90 -2.37
N PRO A 53 12.22 4.06 -1.81
CA PRO A 53 11.34 5.19 -1.54
C PRO A 53 10.71 5.79 -2.80
N GLY A 54 11.44 5.85 -3.90
CA GLY A 54 10.92 6.39 -5.16
C GLY A 54 9.76 5.59 -5.72
N GLU A 55 9.88 4.25 -5.70
CA GLU A 55 8.83 3.35 -6.17
C GLU A 55 7.63 3.36 -5.20
N GLY A 56 7.91 3.35 -3.89
CA GLY A 56 6.87 3.50 -2.86
C GLY A 56 6.05 4.77 -3.04
N ALA A 57 6.72 5.91 -3.29
CA ALA A 57 6.05 7.17 -3.57
C ALA A 57 5.22 7.14 -4.86
N TRP A 58 5.78 6.62 -5.94
CA TRP A 58 5.11 6.51 -7.23
C TRP A 58 3.85 5.63 -7.16
N VAL A 59 3.99 4.43 -6.59
CA VAL A 59 2.87 3.51 -6.38
C VAL A 59 1.83 4.15 -5.46
N GLY A 60 2.26 4.85 -4.40
CA GLY A 60 1.39 5.55 -3.47
C GLY A 60 0.56 6.64 -4.14
N PHE A 61 1.18 7.41 -5.02
CA PHE A 61 0.48 8.44 -5.77
C PHE A 61 -0.64 7.86 -6.65
N ILE A 62 -0.32 6.84 -7.45
CA ILE A 62 -1.29 6.25 -8.36
C ILE A 62 -2.38 5.46 -7.63
N SER A 63 -2.00 4.63 -6.64
CA SER A 63 -2.99 3.87 -5.85
C SER A 63 -3.88 4.78 -5.01
N GLY A 64 -3.32 5.88 -4.48
CA GLY A 64 -4.09 6.87 -3.73
C GLY A 64 -5.07 7.65 -4.61
N LEU A 65 -4.68 8.05 -5.82
CA LEU A 65 -5.64 8.63 -6.78
C LEU A 65 -6.77 7.64 -7.12
N ALA A 66 -6.44 6.35 -7.29
CA ALA A 66 -7.45 5.33 -7.53
C ALA A 66 -8.40 5.15 -6.34
N ALA A 67 -7.88 5.24 -5.11
CA ALA A 67 -8.68 5.18 -3.89
C ALA A 67 -9.59 6.40 -3.72
N ASP A 68 -9.17 7.58 -4.16
CA ASP A 68 -9.95 8.81 -4.04
C ASP A 68 -11.17 8.85 -4.98
N VAL A 69 -11.14 8.10 -6.10
CA VAL A 69 -12.24 8.13 -7.10
C VAL A 69 -13.62 7.80 -6.52
N PRO A 70 -13.81 6.74 -5.71
CA PRO A 70 -15.10 6.41 -5.13
C PRO A 70 -15.42 7.19 -3.83
N LEU A 71 -14.47 7.92 -3.26
CA LEU A 71 -14.64 8.56 -1.96
C LEU A 71 -15.21 9.99 -2.10
N PRO A 72 -16.13 10.39 -1.24
CA PRO A 72 -16.67 11.77 -1.21
C PRO A 72 -15.74 12.76 -0.49
N THR A 73 -14.48 12.40 -0.27
CA THR A 73 -13.45 13.22 0.37
C THR A 73 -12.73 14.12 -0.64
N ALA A 74 -11.85 15.01 -0.15
CA ALA A 74 -11.06 15.86 -1.03
C ALA A 74 -10.18 15.00 -1.93
N PHE A 75 -10.36 15.13 -3.24
CA PHE A 75 -9.58 14.40 -4.24
C PHE A 75 -8.07 14.73 -4.09
N GLY A 76 -7.24 13.70 -4.00
CA GLY A 76 -5.80 13.83 -3.78
C GLY A 76 -5.36 13.61 -2.32
N LEU A 77 -6.29 13.49 -1.37
CA LEU A 77 -5.93 13.26 0.04
C LEU A 77 -5.29 11.90 0.23
N SER A 78 -5.89 10.82 -0.29
CA SER A 78 -5.28 9.49 -0.24
C SER A 78 -3.99 9.44 -1.08
N ALA A 79 -3.95 10.12 -2.22
CA ALA A 79 -2.74 10.21 -3.03
C ALA A 79 -1.58 10.82 -2.26
N LEU A 80 -1.81 11.92 -1.52
CA LEU A 80 -0.78 12.54 -0.66
C LEU A 80 -0.32 11.59 0.44
N VAL A 81 -1.26 11.03 1.20
CA VAL A 81 -0.96 10.16 2.35
C VAL A 81 -0.21 8.91 1.91
N PHE A 82 -0.68 8.24 0.87
CA PHE A 82 -0.08 7.00 0.38
C PHE A 82 1.30 7.24 -0.23
N THR A 83 1.50 8.38 -0.91
CA THR A 83 2.82 8.80 -1.40
C THR A 83 3.81 8.96 -0.25
N LEU A 84 3.41 9.72 0.78
CA LEU A 84 4.27 9.95 1.95
C LEU A 84 4.56 8.66 2.71
N THR A 85 3.57 7.81 2.90
CA THR A 85 3.71 6.52 3.59
C THR A 85 4.66 5.60 2.82
N GLY A 86 4.47 5.43 1.51
CA GLY A 86 5.32 4.57 0.68
C GLY A 86 6.76 5.08 0.62
N PHE A 87 6.95 6.40 0.52
CA PHE A 87 8.28 7.03 0.57
C PHE A 87 8.96 6.81 1.94
N ALA A 88 8.24 7.06 3.03
CA ALA A 88 8.78 6.94 4.38
C ALA A 88 9.19 5.48 4.69
N VAL A 89 8.32 4.53 4.39
CA VAL A 89 8.62 3.10 4.55
C VAL A 89 9.85 2.72 3.73
N GLY A 90 9.90 3.10 2.46
CA GLY A 90 11.04 2.82 1.60
C GLY A 90 12.35 3.43 2.13
N SER A 91 12.29 4.65 2.67
CA SER A 91 13.47 5.33 3.24
C SER A 91 13.99 4.66 4.51
N ILE A 92 13.08 4.18 5.38
CA ILE A 92 13.44 3.55 6.64
C ILE A 92 13.97 2.12 6.41
N VAL A 93 13.30 1.37 5.53
CA VAL A 93 13.54 -0.07 5.38
C VAL A 93 14.67 -0.38 4.40
N GLN A 94 15.11 0.56 3.56
CA GLN A 94 16.28 0.36 2.69
C GLN A 94 17.53 -0.12 3.44
N THR A 95 17.64 0.19 4.73
CA THR A 95 18.73 -0.28 5.60
C THR A 95 18.53 -1.73 6.11
N LEU A 96 17.34 -2.33 5.86
CA LEU A 96 16.93 -3.63 6.39
C LEU A 96 16.71 -4.68 5.29
N ILE A 97 17.18 -4.43 4.05
CA ILE A 97 16.82 -5.17 2.82
C ILE A 97 17.13 -6.68 2.88
N GLU A 98 18.05 -7.13 3.72
CA GLU A 98 18.37 -8.56 3.92
C GLU A 98 17.70 -9.14 5.18
N GLY A 99 16.55 -8.61 5.56
CA GLY A 99 15.83 -9.04 6.75
C GLY A 99 15.14 -10.41 6.62
N PRO A 100 14.89 -11.08 7.76
CA PRO A 100 14.16 -12.34 7.79
C PRO A 100 12.73 -12.17 7.28
N TRP A 101 12.08 -13.27 6.89
CA TRP A 101 10.77 -13.31 6.25
C TRP A 101 9.65 -12.53 7.00
N TRP A 102 9.75 -12.39 8.33
CA TRP A 102 8.77 -11.67 9.15
C TRP A 102 8.81 -10.15 8.96
N VAL A 103 9.86 -9.61 8.34
CA VAL A 103 9.95 -8.16 8.05
C VAL A 103 8.83 -7.73 7.11
N VAL A 104 8.44 -8.57 6.15
CA VAL A 104 7.37 -8.25 5.19
C VAL A 104 6.01 -8.05 5.89
N PRO A 105 5.48 -9.02 6.66
CA PRO A 105 4.21 -8.83 7.37
C PRO A 105 4.29 -7.74 8.44
N LEU A 106 5.41 -7.58 9.12
CA LEU A 106 5.60 -6.50 10.09
C LEU A 106 5.53 -5.12 9.41
N THR A 107 6.23 -4.95 8.29
CA THR A 107 6.19 -3.71 7.51
C THR A 107 4.79 -3.45 6.97
N GLY A 108 4.08 -4.48 6.52
CA GLY A 108 2.68 -4.37 6.11
C GLY A 108 1.77 -3.87 7.24
N ALA A 109 1.90 -4.44 8.44
CA ALA A 109 1.12 -4.02 9.61
C ALA A 109 1.45 -2.58 10.05
N VAL A 110 2.74 -2.30 10.28
CA VAL A 110 3.20 -1.02 10.81
C VAL A 110 3.02 0.09 9.77
N GLY A 111 3.34 -0.17 8.50
CA GLY A 111 3.16 0.78 7.41
C GLY A 111 1.69 1.14 7.20
N THR A 112 0.78 0.17 7.27
CA THR A 112 -0.67 0.43 7.24
C THR A 112 -1.10 1.27 8.44
N ALA A 113 -0.67 0.93 9.65
CA ALA A 113 -1.03 1.70 10.84
C ALA A 113 -0.55 3.15 10.76
N ILE A 114 0.67 3.39 10.28
CA ILE A 114 1.20 4.75 10.06
C ILE A 114 0.38 5.48 9.00
N GLY A 115 0.08 4.84 7.87
CA GLY A 115 -0.70 5.43 6.79
C GLY A 115 -2.11 5.82 7.22
N GLU A 116 -2.81 4.93 7.95
CA GLU A 116 -4.14 5.20 8.52
C GLU A 116 -4.11 6.39 9.50
N LEU A 117 -3.13 6.41 10.39
CA LEU A 117 -2.99 7.53 11.35
C LEU A 117 -2.68 8.84 10.62
N LEU A 118 -1.83 8.81 9.59
CA LEU A 118 -1.51 9.97 8.77
C LEU A 118 -2.75 10.45 7.99
N TYR A 119 -3.54 9.50 7.44
CA TYR A 119 -4.80 9.82 6.77
C TYR A 119 -5.77 10.55 7.71
N ILE A 120 -5.96 10.01 8.91
CA ILE A 120 -6.82 10.63 9.93
C ILE A 120 -6.32 12.03 10.30
N ALA A 121 -5.00 12.19 10.49
CA ALA A 121 -4.40 13.47 10.83
C ALA A 121 -4.63 14.52 9.74
N VAL A 122 -4.36 14.18 8.47
CA VAL A 122 -4.55 15.08 7.33
C VAL A 122 -6.02 15.39 7.11
N ALA A 123 -6.90 14.38 7.18
CA ALA A 123 -8.33 14.56 7.05
C ALA A 123 -8.92 15.47 8.14
N THR A 124 -8.41 15.39 9.36
CA THR A 124 -8.84 16.27 10.47
C THR A 124 -8.42 17.73 10.23
N VAL A 125 -7.20 17.95 9.72
CA VAL A 125 -6.70 19.31 9.41
C VAL A 125 -7.46 19.93 8.23
N THR A 126 -7.91 19.11 7.27
CA THR A 126 -8.67 19.57 6.11
C THR A 126 -10.17 19.67 6.34
N ASP A 127 -10.62 19.62 7.59
CA ASP A 127 -12.04 19.71 8.01
C ASP A 127 -12.97 18.72 7.28
N GLN A 128 -12.45 17.53 6.99
CA GLN A 128 -13.20 16.46 6.33
C GLN A 128 -14.15 15.72 7.29
N SER A 129 -14.60 16.38 8.39
CA SER A 129 -15.60 15.89 9.35
C SER A 129 -15.39 14.47 9.91
N LEU A 130 -14.20 13.91 9.74
CA LEU A 130 -13.79 12.69 10.43
C LEU A 130 -13.50 13.03 11.90
N VAL A 131 -14.57 13.37 12.62
CA VAL A 131 -14.49 13.55 14.07
C VAL A 131 -14.21 12.17 14.65
N VAL A 132 -12.95 11.94 14.95
CA VAL A 132 -12.52 10.79 15.76
C VAL A 132 -13.05 10.99 17.17
N ARG A 133 -14.31 10.61 17.37
CA ARG A 133 -14.99 10.77 18.67
C ARG A 133 -14.43 9.87 19.76
N GLU A 134 -13.84 8.74 19.36
CA GLU A 134 -13.43 7.68 20.27
C GLU A 134 -12.04 7.16 19.92
N PRO A 135 -10.97 7.56 20.65
CA PRO A 135 -9.59 7.07 20.38
C PRO A 135 -9.45 5.54 20.40
N LYS A 136 -10.25 4.86 21.25
CA LYS A 136 -10.27 3.40 21.32
C LYS A 136 -10.79 2.75 20.04
N ALA A 137 -11.80 3.35 19.41
CA ALA A 137 -12.34 2.87 18.15
C ALA A 137 -11.31 3.00 17.01
N VAL A 138 -10.56 4.11 16.97
CA VAL A 138 -9.47 4.31 16.03
C VAL A 138 -8.38 3.26 16.21
N ALA A 139 -7.86 3.10 17.42
CA ALA A 139 -6.82 2.12 17.71
C ALA A 139 -7.25 0.69 17.33
N TYR A 140 -8.53 0.38 17.54
CA TYR A 140 -9.11 -0.90 17.15
C TYR A 140 -9.15 -1.09 15.62
N VAL A 141 -9.67 -0.11 14.88
CA VAL A 141 -9.77 -0.17 13.40
C VAL A 141 -8.38 -0.26 12.78
N VAL A 142 -7.45 0.61 13.20
CA VAL A 142 -6.06 0.61 12.74
C VAL A 142 -5.36 -0.71 13.05
N GLY A 143 -5.56 -1.26 14.24
CA GLY A 143 -4.99 -2.55 14.64
C GLY A 143 -5.51 -3.72 13.80
N VAL A 144 -6.83 -3.77 13.55
CA VAL A 144 -7.45 -4.83 12.74
C VAL A 144 -7.04 -4.69 11.27
N ALA A 145 -7.04 -3.49 10.71
CA ALA A 145 -6.58 -3.24 9.33
C ALA A 145 -5.10 -3.61 9.17
N GLY A 146 -4.25 -3.22 10.13
CA GLY A 146 -2.83 -3.58 10.14
C GLY A 146 -2.59 -5.09 10.19
N MET A 147 -3.34 -5.83 11.03
CA MET A 147 -3.25 -7.29 11.09
C MET A 147 -3.72 -7.96 9.80
N ALA A 148 -4.82 -7.49 9.22
CA ALA A 148 -5.32 -8.00 7.96
C ALA A 148 -4.30 -7.75 6.82
N ASN A 149 -3.73 -6.56 6.76
CA ASN A 149 -2.71 -6.22 5.78
C ASN A 149 -1.36 -6.95 6.03
N ALA A 150 -1.04 -7.31 7.27
CA ALA A 150 0.11 -8.18 7.55
C ALA A 150 -0.02 -9.56 6.87
N ILE A 151 -1.22 -10.13 6.87
CA ILE A 151 -1.51 -11.41 6.19
C ILE A 151 -1.38 -11.25 4.68
N LEU A 152 -1.92 -10.15 4.13
CA LEU A 152 -1.88 -9.86 2.69
C LEU A 152 -0.50 -9.37 2.22
N ALA A 153 0.38 -8.95 3.11
CA ALA A 153 1.70 -8.42 2.76
C ALA A 153 2.56 -9.43 2.00
N MET A 154 2.51 -10.72 2.35
CA MET A 154 3.30 -11.76 1.68
C MET A 154 2.91 -11.95 0.21
N PRO A 155 1.63 -12.24 -0.15
CA PRO A 155 1.25 -12.37 -1.54
C PRO A 155 1.43 -11.07 -2.34
N VAL A 156 1.19 -9.91 -1.71
CA VAL A 156 1.43 -8.60 -2.36
C VAL A 156 2.92 -8.37 -2.60
N ALA A 157 3.79 -8.74 -1.66
CA ALA A 157 5.25 -8.64 -1.84
C ALA A 157 5.75 -9.55 -2.97
N PHE A 158 5.23 -10.76 -3.07
CA PHE A 158 5.55 -11.66 -4.18
C PHE A 158 5.13 -11.05 -5.53
N ALA A 159 3.91 -10.52 -5.62
CA ALA A 159 3.40 -9.87 -6.82
C ALA A 159 4.20 -8.60 -7.17
N MET A 160 4.57 -7.79 -6.14
CA MET A 160 5.34 -6.57 -6.33
C MET A 160 6.77 -6.87 -6.81
N ARG A 161 7.46 -7.85 -6.23
CA ARG A 161 8.78 -8.31 -6.71
C ARG A 161 8.72 -8.71 -8.18
N TRP A 162 7.74 -9.52 -8.56
CA TRP A 162 7.53 -9.88 -9.96
C TRP A 162 7.30 -8.65 -10.86
N ALA A 163 6.61 -7.62 -10.38
CA ALA A 163 6.31 -6.42 -11.15
C ALA A 163 7.56 -5.53 -11.34
N VAL A 164 8.43 -5.42 -10.31
CA VAL A 164 9.61 -4.54 -10.32
C VAL A 164 10.88 -5.21 -10.82
N GLU A 165 10.96 -6.55 -10.85
CA GLU A 165 12.11 -7.27 -11.39
C GLU A 165 12.28 -6.99 -12.89
N ASP A 166 13.37 -6.28 -13.22
CA ASP A 166 13.80 -6.10 -14.62
C ASP A 166 14.52 -7.36 -15.08
N LYS A 167 13.86 -8.12 -15.95
CA LYS A 167 14.48 -9.29 -16.61
C LYS A 167 15.58 -8.92 -17.63
N SER A 168 15.92 -7.65 -17.75
CA SER A 168 16.92 -7.16 -18.70
C SER A 168 18.37 -7.29 -18.24
N THR A 169 18.61 -7.74 -17.00
CA THR A 169 19.97 -7.93 -16.47
C THR A 169 20.30 -9.42 -16.32
N SER A 170 20.08 -10.22 -17.35
CA SER A 170 20.86 -11.44 -17.51
C SER A 170 22.20 -11.03 -18.13
N PRO A 171 23.35 -11.13 -17.41
CA PRO A 171 24.64 -11.03 -18.07
C PRO A 171 24.71 -12.20 -19.05
N GLY A 172 24.74 -11.88 -20.36
CA GLY A 172 25.04 -12.88 -21.37
C GLY A 172 26.37 -13.54 -21.00
N MET A 173 26.29 -14.83 -20.75
CA MET A 173 27.48 -15.65 -20.75
C MET A 173 28.07 -15.56 -22.16
N ALA A 174 29.13 -14.79 -22.28
CA ALA A 174 30.06 -14.90 -23.38
C ALA A 174 31.16 -15.90 -22.98
#